data_6d2ad3866e4331477265f888a0a3f8dd
#
_entry.id   6d2ad3866e4331477265f888a0a3f8dd
#
_cell.length_a   1.000
_cell.length_b   1.000
_cell.length_c   1.000
_cell.angle_alpha   90.00
_cell.angle_beta   90.00
_cell.angle_gamma   90.00
#
_symmetry.space_group_name_H-M   'P 1'
#
loop_
_entity.id
_entity.type
_entity.pdbx_description
1 polymer ?
#
loop_
_entity_poly.entity_id
_entity_poly.type
_entity_poly.pdbx_seq_one_letter_code
_entity_poly.pdbx_strand_id
1 'polypeptide(L)'
;MEAKNISLKVYKSEDKTQNVLITVHGFAGDKESSVIDAIGKEMIKYGYDVIAFDLPCHGDDKKTGVLKLKDCRKYLEMVEKYVKKEYPNVPISYFATSFGGYLLLQYLNKSKINYNKIILRAPAVYMAEVLREKILPEHNVELTDLKHIVNLGYGKELFVDYSFYKDLLKVKEKDLVSGEQLCIIQGKKDNIVEYKKNQQFFEKYYNNKHRFYYFENADHRFKNAGELEKIVEIAKEILM
;
A
#
# COMPACT_ATOMS: atom_id res chain seq x y z
N MET A 1 17.29 4.02 14.59
CA MET A 1 17.20 4.83 13.35
C MET A 1 15.95 5.67 13.48
N GLU A 2 16.09 6.97 13.48
CA GLU A 2 14.96 7.90 13.59
C GLU A 2 14.28 8.08 12.22
N ALA A 3 12.98 8.40 12.20
CA ALA A 3 12.21 8.64 10.96
C ALA A 3 12.76 9.82 10.11
N LYS A 4 13.73 10.57 10.61
CA LYS A 4 14.45 11.64 9.89
C LYS A 4 15.09 11.22 8.57
N ASN A 5 15.22 9.90 8.32
CA ASN A 5 15.84 9.36 7.09
C ASN A 5 14.80 8.84 6.09
N ILE A 6 13.48 8.89 6.40
CA ILE A 6 12.41 8.49 5.47
C ILE A 6 11.92 9.73 4.75
N SER A 7 11.79 9.65 3.43
CA SER A 7 11.18 10.72 2.64
C SER A 7 9.67 10.77 2.92
N LEU A 8 9.23 11.82 3.60
CA LEU A 8 7.83 12.05 3.98
C LEU A 8 7.24 13.22 3.21
N LYS A 9 5.93 13.14 2.93
CA LYS A 9 5.08 14.25 2.54
C LYS A 9 3.91 14.33 3.51
N VAL A 10 3.69 15.50 4.08
CA VAL A 10 2.64 15.72 5.06
C VAL A 10 1.64 16.71 4.50
N TYR A 11 0.41 16.28 4.36
CA TYR A 11 -0.73 17.14 4.08
C TYR A 11 -1.34 17.53 5.44
N LYS A 12 -1.29 18.80 5.76
CA LYS A 12 -1.79 19.32 7.04
C LYS A 12 -3.26 19.64 6.95
N SER A 13 -4.03 19.21 7.96
CA SER A 13 -5.42 19.61 8.13
C SER A 13 -5.56 21.14 8.13
N GLU A 14 -6.64 21.61 7.53
CA GLU A 14 -7.00 23.04 7.54
C GLU A 14 -7.41 23.50 8.94
N ASP A 15 -7.94 22.57 9.74
CA ASP A 15 -8.34 22.76 11.13
C ASP A 15 -7.45 21.94 12.09
N LYS A 16 -7.88 21.87 13.38
CA LYS A 16 -7.23 21.01 14.37
C LYS A 16 -7.27 19.55 13.91
N THR A 17 -6.11 18.90 13.87
CA THR A 17 -5.99 17.47 13.53
C THR A 17 -6.79 16.60 14.49
N GLN A 18 -7.77 15.88 13.96
CA GLN A 18 -8.62 14.93 14.70
C GLN A 18 -8.24 13.48 14.39
N ASN A 19 -7.69 13.21 13.22
CA ASN A 19 -7.28 11.90 12.75
C ASN A 19 -5.98 11.98 11.95
N VAL A 20 -5.25 10.88 11.88
CA VAL A 20 -4.10 10.75 10.98
C VAL A 20 -4.36 9.61 10.00
N LEU A 21 -4.14 9.88 8.71
CA LEU A 21 -4.17 8.89 7.65
C LEU A 21 -2.74 8.61 7.16
N ILE A 22 -2.25 7.40 7.36
CA ILE A 22 -0.98 6.96 6.78
C ILE A 22 -1.25 6.31 5.42
N THR A 23 -0.57 6.77 4.37
CA THR A 23 -0.72 6.21 3.02
C THR A 23 0.50 5.40 2.62
N VAL A 24 0.28 4.24 1.99
CA VAL A 24 1.34 3.33 1.55
C VAL A 24 1.18 3.05 0.05
N HIS A 25 2.13 3.50 -0.75
CA HIS A 25 2.10 3.34 -2.21
C HIS A 25 2.40 1.89 -2.67
N GLY A 26 2.14 1.61 -3.95
CA GLY A 26 2.40 0.31 -4.59
C GLY A 26 3.85 0.12 -5.04
N PHE A 27 4.13 -1.05 -5.64
CA PHE A 27 5.43 -1.39 -6.24
C PHE A 27 5.79 -0.41 -7.34
N ALA A 28 7.02 0.06 -7.35
CA ALA A 28 7.54 1.09 -8.26
C ALA A 28 6.77 2.42 -8.26
N GLY A 29 5.92 2.66 -7.24
CA GLY A 29 5.25 3.93 -6.99
C GLY A 29 6.05 4.83 -6.05
N ASP A 30 5.41 5.92 -5.60
CA ASP A 30 5.97 6.86 -4.63
C ASP A 30 4.87 7.60 -3.85
N LYS A 31 5.28 8.42 -2.89
CA LYS A 31 4.40 9.27 -2.07
C LYS A 31 3.67 10.36 -2.86
N GLU A 32 4.10 10.65 -4.11
CA GLU A 32 3.52 11.65 -5.00
C GLU A 32 2.46 11.05 -5.95
N SER A 33 2.10 9.76 -5.80
CA SER A 33 1.12 9.14 -6.69
C SER A 33 -0.21 9.88 -6.69
N SER A 34 -0.86 9.97 -7.86
CA SER A 34 -2.09 10.77 -8.06
C SER A 34 -3.20 10.44 -7.05
N VAL A 35 -3.37 9.17 -6.71
CA VAL A 35 -4.39 8.74 -5.74
C VAL A 35 -4.05 9.20 -4.32
N ILE A 36 -2.79 9.16 -3.92
CA ILE A 36 -2.34 9.66 -2.60
C ILE A 36 -2.50 11.18 -2.54
N ASP A 37 -2.11 11.89 -3.60
CA ASP A 37 -2.23 13.35 -3.67
C ASP A 37 -3.70 13.79 -3.62
N ALA A 38 -4.58 13.11 -4.38
CA ALA A 38 -6.01 13.43 -4.39
C ALA A 38 -6.66 13.17 -3.01
N ILE A 39 -6.37 12.03 -2.38
CA ILE A 39 -6.86 11.71 -1.03
C ILE A 39 -6.29 12.70 -0.01
N GLY A 40 -4.99 13.02 -0.09
CA GLY A 40 -4.35 13.98 0.79
C GLY A 40 -5.04 15.35 0.75
N LYS A 41 -5.23 15.90 -0.45
CA LYS A 41 -5.90 17.20 -0.65
C LYS A 41 -7.37 17.20 -0.23
N GLU A 42 -8.06 16.09 -0.35
CA GLU A 42 -9.45 16.01 0.09
C GLU A 42 -9.56 15.89 1.61
N MET A 43 -8.78 14.99 2.23
CA MET A 43 -8.96 14.63 3.64
C MET A 43 -8.51 15.73 4.63
N ILE A 44 -7.62 16.64 4.22
CA ILE A 44 -7.27 17.80 5.08
C ILE A 44 -8.46 18.70 5.41
N LYS A 45 -9.48 18.71 4.56
CA LYS A 45 -10.72 19.49 4.77
C LYS A 45 -11.61 18.90 5.87
N TYR A 46 -11.30 17.68 6.33
CA TYR A 46 -12.11 16.92 7.29
C TYR A 46 -11.33 16.54 8.56
N GLY A 47 -10.34 17.34 8.93
CA GLY A 47 -9.59 17.15 10.17
C GLY A 47 -8.56 16.01 10.12
N TYR A 48 -8.14 15.56 8.93
CA TYR A 48 -7.07 14.58 8.77
C TYR A 48 -5.73 15.25 8.45
N ASP A 49 -4.68 14.92 9.21
CA ASP A 49 -3.34 15.04 8.68
C ASP A 49 -3.03 13.76 7.87
N VAL A 50 -2.54 13.91 6.63
CA VAL A 50 -2.22 12.75 5.80
C VAL A 50 -0.71 12.63 5.64
N ILE A 51 -0.18 11.47 6.04
CA ILE A 51 1.25 11.16 6.02
C ILE A 51 1.53 10.18 4.88
N ALA A 52 2.13 10.67 3.82
CA ALA A 52 2.64 9.85 2.73
C ALA A 52 4.16 9.67 2.87
N PHE A 53 4.68 8.51 2.50
CA PHE A 53 6.11 8.24 2.56
C PHE A 53 6.56 7.35 1.42
N ASP A 54 7.83 7.44 1.07
CA ASP A 54 8.45 6.54 0.11
C ASP A 54 8.89 5.25 0.81
N LEU A 55 8.53 4.11 0.24
CA LEU A 55 9.11 2.81 0.61
C LEU A 55 10.61 2.80 0.29
N PRO A 56 11.42 1.96 0.95
CA PRO A 56 12.85 1.89 0.67
C PRO A 56 13.11 1.65 -0.81
N CYS A 57 14.11 2.33 -1.36
CA CYS A 57 14.51 2.32 -2.78
C CYS A 57 13.43 2.88 -3.75
N HIS A 58 12.42 3.58 -3.27
CA HIS A 58 11.38 4.19 -4.10
C HIS A 58 11.40 5.72 -3.96
N GLY A 59 10.86 6.41 -4.98
CA GLY A 59 10.70 7.86 -4.95
C GLY A 59 11.99 8.62 -4.62
N ASP A 60 11.93 9.48 -3.61
CA ASP A 60 13.06 10.26 -3.10
C ASP A 60 13.75 9.60 -1.89
N ASP A 61 13.51 8.31 -1.64
CA ASP A 61 14.17 7.61 -0.55
C ASP A 61 15.69 7.59 -0.78
N LYS A 62 16.44 7.93 0.27
CA LYS A 62 17.91 7.99 0.22
C LYS A 62 18.57 6.62 0.23
N LYS A 63 17.81 5.56 0.50
CA LYS A 63 18.31 4.20 0.48
C LYS A 63 18.46 3.74 -0.95
N THR A 64 19.68 3.58 -1.38
CA THR A 64 20.04 3.00 -2.67
C THR A 64 20.31 1.51 -2.54
N GLY A 65 20.20 0.77 -3.64
CA GLY A 65 20.49 -0.65 -3.72
C GLY A 65 19.27 -1.51 -3.98
N VAL A 66 19.37 -2.78 -3.61
CA VAL A 66 18.35 -3.78 -3.89
C VAL A 66 17.21 -3.72 -2.86
N LEU A 67 15.97 -3.70 -3.33
CA LEU A 67 14.77 -3.76 -2.49
C LEU A 67 14.75 -5.03 -1.64
N LYS A 68 14.46 -4.87 -0.35
CA LYS A 68 14.31 -5.97 0.61
C LYS A 68 13.00 -5.88 1.36
N LEU A 69 12.26 -6.96 1.41
CA LEU A 69 10.95 -7.02 2.07
C LEU A 69 11.02 -6.63 3.56
N LYS A 70 12.09 -7.04 4.26
CA LYS A 70 12.32 -6.68 5.66
C LYS A 70 12.46 -5.17 5.88
N ASP A 71 13.06 -4.46 4.92
CA ASP A 71 13.25 -3.02 5.02
C ASP A 71 11.92 -2.27 4.82
N CYS A 72 11.08 -2.74 3.89
CA CYS A 72 9.73 -2.20 3.70
C CYS A 72 8.91 -2.27 5.00
N ARG A 73 8.92 -3.42 5.68
CA ARG A 73 8.23 -3.58 6.97
C ARG A 73 8.77 -2.64 8.04
N LYS A 74 10.09 -2.50 8.10
CA LYS A 74 10.74 -1.58 9.04
C LYS A 74 10.35 -0.12 8.81
N TYR A 75 10.15 0.29 7.54
CA TYR A 75 9.70 1.65 7.23
C TYR A 75 8.29 1.90 7.75
N LEU A 76 7.35 0.95 7.59
CA LEU A 76 6.02 1.04 8.21
C LEU A 76 6.10 1.25 9.74
N GLU A 77 6.94 0.45 10.42
CA GLU A 77 7.16 0.60 11.87
C GLU A 77 7.71 1.98 12.25
N MET A 78 8.66 2.50 11.46
CA MET A 78 9.28 3.79 11.71
C MET A 78 8.30 4.95 11.48
N VAL A 79 7.50 4.90 10.42
CA VAL A 79 6.48 5.91 10.11
C VAL A 79 5.41 5.90 11.20
N GLU A 80 4.92 4.74 11.61
CA GLU A 80 3.93 4.68 12.68
C GLU A 80 4.48 5.19 14.03
N LYS A 81 5.73 4.87 14.36
CA LYS A 81 6.40 5.45 15.55
C LYS A 81 6.51 6.97 15.48
N TYR A 82 6.83 7.49 14.30
CA TYR A 82 6.84 8.94 14.07
C TYR A 82 5.46 9.55 14.29
N VAL A 83 4.42 8.97 13.67
CA VAL A 83 3.03 9.44 13.83
C VAL A 83 2.60 9.41 15.31
N LYS A 84 2.85 8.35 16.03
CA LYS A 84 2.50 8.26 17.46
C LYS A 84 3.23 9.28 18.33
N LYS A 85 4.44 9.65 17.96
CA LYS A 85 5.20 10.67 18.67
C LYS A 85 4.68 12.08 18.40
N GLU A 86 4.42 12.40 17.13
CA GLU A 86 3.98 13.74 16.70
C GLU A 86 2.47 13.98 16.97
N TYR A 87 1.67 12.90 17.02
CA TYR A 87 0.21 12.92 17.18
C TYR A 87 -0.22 11.99 18.33
N PRO A 88 0.15 12.29 19.58
CA PRO A 88 -0.21 11.45 20.72
C PRO A 88 -1.74 11.39 20.89
N ASN A 89 -2.27 10.17 21.03
CA ASN A 89 -3.70 9.87 21.22
C ASN A 89 -4.63 10.25 20.05
N VAL A 90 -4.09 10.57 18.88
CA VAL A 90 -4.88 10.80 17.67
C VAL A 90 -5.13 9.44 16.99
N PRO A 91 -6.37 9.13 16.58
CA PRO A 91 -6.68 7.89 15.86
C PRO A 91 -5.90 7.78 14.55
N ILE A 92 -5.41 6.58 14.25
CA ILE A 92 -4.65 6.29 13.03
C ILE A 92 -5.51 5.46 12.08
N SER A 93 -5.59 5.90 10.83
CA SER A 93 -6.18 5.19 9.71
C SER A 93 -5.11 4.89 8.65
N TYR A 94 -5.38 3.92 7.78
CA TYR A 94 -4.50 3.58 6.67
C TYR A 94 -5.22 3.59 5.33
N PHE A 95 -4.51 4.05 4.29
CA PHE A 95 -4.83 3.84 2.89
C PHE A 95 -3.63 3.22 2.18
N ALA A 96 -3.77 2.00 1.66
CA ALA A 96 -2.65 1.29 1.07
C ALA A 96 -3.00 0.70 -0.31
N THR A 97 -2.07 0.81 -1.26
CA THR A 97 -2.27 0.39 -2.65
C THR A 97 -1.40 -0.81 -3.00
N SER A 98 -1.99 -1.85 -3.63
CA SER A 98 -1.27 -2.94 -4.29
C SER A 98 -0.22 -3.59 -3.38
N PHE A 99 1.07 -3.48 -3.71
CA PHE A 99 2.18 -3.94 -2.86
C PHE A 99 2.18 -3.29 -1.48
N GLY A 100 1.82 -2.00 -1.38
CA GLY A 100 1.64 -1.33 -0.09
C GLY A 100 0.55 -1.98 0.75
N GLY A 101 -0.55 -2.43 0.13
CA GLY A 101 -1.61 -3.20 0.78
C GLY A 101 -1.11 -4.55 1.30
N TYR A 102 -0.30 -5.27 0.52
CA TYR A 102 0.34 -6.51 0.95
C TYR A 102 1.28 -6.29 2.17
N LEU A 103 2.08 -5.22 2.15
CA LEU A 103 2.95 -4.87 3.26
C LEU A 103 2.16 -4.51 4.52
N LEU A 104 1.10 -3.73 4.36
CA LEU A 104 0.23 -3.33 5.46
C LEU A 104 -0.45 -4.54 6.10
N LEU A 105 -0.99 -5.47 5.32
CA LEU A 105 -1.58 -6.71 5.84
C LEU A 105 -0.59 -7.52 6.71
N GLN A 106 0.66 -7.67 6.26
CA GLN A 106 1.71 -8.31 7.07
C GLN A 106 2.00 -7.54 8.37
N TYR A 107 1.95 -6.21 8.30
CA TYR A 107 2.16 -5.34 9.46
C TYR A 107 1.04 -5.49 10.47
N LEU A 108 -0.21 -5.41 10.02
CA LEU A 108 -1.42 -5.54 10.86
C LEU A 108 -1.50 -6.91 11.55
N ASN A 109 -1.10 -8.00 10.88
CA ASN A 109 -1.05 -9.33 11.48
C ASN A 109 -0.22 -9.39 12.78
N LYS A 110 0.82 -8.57 12.87
CA LYS A 110 1.73 -8.50 14.03
C LYS A 110 1.42 -7.35 14.98
N SER A 111 0.61 -6.41 14.55
CA SER A 111 0.26 -5.24 15.36
C SER A 111 -0.74 -5.62 16.45
N LYS A 112 -0.61 -4.97 17.62
CA LYS A 112 -1.56 -5.06 18.73
C LYS A 112 -2.37 -3.76 18.90
N ILE A 113 -2.38 -2.92 17.86
CA ILE A 113 -2.99 -1.60 17.91
C ILE A 113 -4.37 -1.69 17.25
N ASN A 114 -5.34 -1.02 17.82
CA ASN A 114 -6.62 -0.75 17.18
C ASN A 114 -6.48 0.45 16.24
N TYR A 115 -6.68 0.21 14.96
CA TYR A 115 -6.73 1.27 13.95
C TYR A 115 -8.17 1.72 13.75
N ASN A 116 -8.32 3.01 13.40
CA ASN A 116 -9.66 3.57 13.18
C ASN A 116 -10.29 2.99 11.89
N LYS A 117 -9.65 3.20 10.75
CA LYS A 117 -10.11 2.71 9.45
C LYS A 117 -8.93 2.20 8.60
N ILE A 118 -9.18 1.15 7.81
CA ILE A 118 -8.18 0.58 6.91
C ILE A 118 -8.80 0.40 5.53
N ILE A 119 -8.23 1.09 4.55
CA ILE A 119 -8.65 1.04 3.15
C ILE A 119 -7.51 0.43 2.32
N LEU A 120 -7.83 -0.60 1.57
CA LEU A 120 -6.91 -1.27 0.66
C LEU A 120 -7.39 -1.09 -0.77
N ARG A 121 -6.55 -0.54 -1.63
CA ARG A 121 -6.83 -0.43 -3.06
C ARG A 121 -6.05 -1.48 -3.82
N ALA A 122 -6.77 -2.44 -4.44
CA ALA A 122 -6.21 -3.55 -5.20
C ALA A 122 -5.03 -4.25 -4.50
N PRO A 123 -5.16 -4.70 -3.22
CA PRO A 123 -4.04 -5.24 -2.46
C PRO A 123 -3.48 -6.52 -3.11
N ALA A 124 -2.17 -6.57 -3.34
CA ALA A 124 -1.50 -7.70 -3.99
C ALA A 124 -1.26 -8.86 -3.03
N VAL A 125 -2.33 -9.51 -2.52
CA VAL A 125 -2.21 -10.59 -1.51
C VAL A 125 -1.35 -11.76 -1.95
N TYR A 126 -1.26 -12.02 -3.26
CA TYR A 126 -0.39 -13.04 -3.87
C TYR A 126 0.84 -12.40 -4.54
N MET A 127 1.56 -11.52 -3.81
CA MET A 127 2.63 -10.69 -4.38
C MET A 127 3.74 -11.49 -5.08
N ALA A 128 4.08 -12.68 -4.61
CA ALA A 128 5.08 -13.54 -5.28
C ALA A 128 4.61 -13.97 -6.69
N GLU A 129 3.33 -14.30 -6.83
CA GLU A 129 2.70 -14.64 -8.11
C GLU A 129 2.62 -13.40 -9.01
N VAL A 130 2.16 -12.27 -8.45
CA VAL A 130 2.09 -10.99 -9.17
C VAL A 130 3.47 -10.59 -9.70
N LEU A 131 4.52 -10.73 -8.92
CA LEU A 131 5.88 -10.45 -9.39
C LEU A 131 6.25 -11.36 -10.56
N ARG A 132 6.10 -12.68 -10.40
CA ARG A 132 6.51 -13.68 -11.41
C ARG A 132 5.69 -13.60 -12.70
N GLU A 133 4.36 -13.43 -12.60
CA GLU A 133 3.46 -13.64 -13.73
C GLU A 133 2.99 -12.34 -14.40
N LYS A 134 3.17 -11.22 -13.74
CA LYS A 134 2.72 -9.92 -14.24
C LYS A 134 3.86 -8.91 -14.37
N ILE A 135 4.60 -8.66 -13.29
CA ILE A 135 5.63 -7.61 -13.29
C ILE A 135 6.85 -8.03 -14.14
N LEU A 136 7.40 -9.21 -13.91
CA LEU A 136 8.59 -9.65 -14.67
C LEU A 136 8.32 -9.70 -16.18
N PRO A 137 7.21 -10.31 -16.68
CA PRO A 137 6.90 -10.31 -18.11
C PRO A 137 6.66 -8.91 -18.69
N GLU A 138 6.04 -7.98 -17.93
CA GLU A 138 5.84 -6.60 -18.38
C GLU A 138 7.18 -5.88 -18.63
N HIS A 139 8.24 -6.29 -17.92
CA HIS A 139 9.60 -5.76 -18.09
C HIS A 139 10.49 -6.62 -19.01
N ASN A 140 9.96 -7.66 -19.65
CA ASN A 140 10.74 -8.64 -20.43
C ASN A 140 11.87 -9.30 -19.63
N VAL A 141 11.61 -9.60 -18.34
CA VAL A 141 12.56 -10.24 -17.43
C VAL A 141 12.09 -11.65 -17.09
N GLU A 142 12.97 -12.61 -17.25
CA GLU A 142 12.72 -14.00 -16.82
C GLU A 142 13.02 -14.15 -15.31
N LEU A 143 12.35 -15.09 -14.65
CA LEU A 143 12.59 -15.35 -13.22
C LEU A 143 14.06 -15.73 -12.94
N THR A 144 14.71 -16.38 -13.89
CA THR A 144 16.13 -16.76 -13.83
C THR A 144 17.07 -15.55 -13.82
N ASP A 145 16.65 -14.43 -14.43
CA ASP A 145 17.44 -13.21 -14.50
C ASP A 145 17.56 -12.51 -13.13
N LEU A 146 16.61 -12.79 -12.22
CA LEU A 146 16.69 -12.29 -10.83
C LEU A 146 17.88 -12.84 -10.04
N LYS A 147 18.65 -13.80 -10.58
CA LYS A 147 19.97 -14.15 -10.02
C LYS A 147 20.93 -12.97 -10.01
N HIS A 148 20.67 -12.00 -10.87
CA HIS A 148 21.35 -10.71 -10.94
C HIS A 148 20.46 -9.58 -10.42
N ILE A 149 21.00 -8.39 -10.27
CA ILE A 149 20.25 -7.20 -9.94
C ILE A 149 19.57 -6.68 -11.22
N VAL A 150 18.26 -6.59 -11.23
CA VAL A 150 17.46 -6.08 -12.36
C VAL A 150 16.66 -4.86 -11.96
N ASN A 151 16.46 -3.95 -12.91
CA ASN A 151 15.62 -2.77 -12.72
C ASN A 151 14.16 -3.09 -13.12
N LEU A 152 13.23 -3.02 -12.17
CA LEU A 152 11.80 -3.20 -12.40
C LEU A 152 11.00 -1.91 -12.16
N GLY A 153 11.65 -0.75 -12.23
CA GLY A 153 11.00 0.55 -12.10
C GLY A 153 10.42 1.05 -13.43
N TYR A 154 9.19 1.52 -13.42
CA TYR A 154 8.50 2.13 -14.58
C TYR A 154 9.03 3.55 -14.85
N GLY A 155 10.16 3.65 -15.55
CA GLY A 155 10.84 4.93 -15.78
C GLY A 155 11.60 5.51 -14.59
N LYS A 156 11.61 4.79 -13.45
CA LYS A 156 12.40 5.07 -12.25
C LYS A 156 13.27 3.85 -11.92
N GLU A 157 14.39 4.05 -11.25
CA GLU A 157 15.24 2.95 -10.84
C GLU A 157 14.62 2.23 -9.63
N LEU A 158 14.31 0.94 -9.79
CA LEU A 158 13.91 0.06 -8.70
C LEU A 158 14.59 -1.30 -8.88
N PHE A 159 15.65 -1.52 -8.14
CA PHE A 159 16.44 -2.73 -8.26
C PHE A 159 15.93 -3.85 -7.35
N VAL A 160 15.76 -5.02 -7.94
CA VAL A 160 15.37 -6.26 -7.25
C VAL A 160 16.30 -7.40 -7.64
N ASP A 161 16.36 -8.42 -6.78
CA ASP A 161 17.08 -9.66 -7.03
C ASP A 161 16.26 -10.87 -6.57
N TYR A 162 16.81 -12.07 -6.77
CA TYR A 162 16.15 -13.31 -6.37
C TYR A 162 15.94 -13.43 -4.86
N SER A 163 16.70 -12.68 -4.03
CA SER A 163 16.49 -12.67 -2.57
C SER A 163 15.15 -12.03 -2.20
N PHE A 164 14.75 -10.98 -2.91
CA PHE A 164 13.43 -10.36 -2.73
C PHE A 164 12.30 -11.34 -3.06
N TYR A 165 12.39 -12.03 -4.21
CA TYR A 165 11.40 -13.05 -4.60
C TYR A 165 11.32 -14.20 -3.58
N LYS A 166 12.46 -14.70 -3.10
CA LYS A 166 12.50 -15.73 -2.05
C LYS A 166 11.84 -15.26 -0.74
N ASP A 167 11.99 -13.99 -0.40
CA ASP A 167 11.34 -13.44 0.81
C ASP A 167 9.83 -13.33 0.64
N LEU A 168 9.33 -13.02 -0.57
CA LEU A 168 7.89 -13.08 -0.88
C LEU A 168 7.33 -14.50 -0.73
N LEU A 169 8.05 -15.52 -1.21
CA LEU A 169 7.63 -16.93 -1.12
C LEU A 169 7.54 -17.46 0.32
N LYS A 170 8.25 -16.87 1.27
CA LYS A 170 8.19 -17.26 2.68
C LYS A 170 6.92 -16.81 3.37
N VAL A 171 6.25 -15.76 2.87
CA VAL A 171 5.02 -15.23 3.44
C VAL A 171 3.86 -16.14 3.07
N LYS A 172 3.14 -16.62 4.09
CA LYS A 172 1.96 -17.47 3.92
C LYS A 172 0.69 -16.63 4.01
N GLU A 173 -0.41 -17.10 3.43
CA GLU A 173 -1.71 -16.41 3.50
C GLU A 173 -2.08 -15.99 4.94
N LYS A 174 -1.87 -16.87 5.92
CA LYS A 174 -2.13 -16.58 7.35
C LYS A 174 -1.33 -15.40 7.90
N ASP A 175 -0.17 -15.08 7.32
CA ASP A 175 0.66 -13.96 7.73
C ASP A 175 0.11 -12.60 7.24
N LEU A 176 -0.94 -12.64 6.41
CA LEU A 176 -1.67 -11.48 5.89
C LEU A 176 -3.03 -11.28 6.58
N VAL A 177 -3.34 -12.06 7.62
CA VAL A 177 -4.63 -12.02 8.30
C VAL A 177 -4.50 -11.27 9.62
N SER A 178 -5.37 -10.28 9.83
CA SER A 178 -5.46 -9.52 11.07
C SER A 178 -6.89 -9.56 11.65
N GLY A 179 -7.07 -9.05 12.85
CA GLY A 179 -8.38 -8.88 13.47
C GLY A 179 -9.19 -7.68 12.96
N GLU A 180 -8.59 -6.85 12.11
CA GLU A 180 -9.12 -5.56 11.68
C GLU A 180 -10.28 -5.70 10.68
N GLN A 181 -11.13 -4.66 10.65
CA GLN A 181 -12.11 -4.49 9.58
C GLN A 181 -11.45 -3.79 8.39
N LEU A 182 -11.68 -4.32 7.19
CA LEU A 182 -11.04 -3.84 5.97
C LEU A 182 -12.07 -3.36 4.95
N CYS A 183 -11.78 -2.23 4.31
CA CYS A 183 -12.48 -1.78 3.12
C CYS A 183 -11.58 -1.97 1.90
N ILE A 184 -12.05 -2.69 0.88
CA ILE A 184 -11.27 -3.05 -0.30
C ILE A 184 -11.87 -2.37 -1.53
N ILE A 185 -11.09 -1.54 -2.21
CA ILE A 185 -11.45 -0.96 -3.50
C ILE A 185 -10.79 -1.81 -4.59
N GLN A 186 -11.59 -2.39 -5.51
CA GLN A 186 -11.08 -3.36 -6.48
C GLN A 186 -11.71 -3.17 -7.86
N GLY A 187 -10.86 -3.12 -8.89
CA GLY A 187 -11.28 -3.15 -10.28
C GLY A 187 -11.57 -4.58 -10.75
N LYS A 188 -12.70 -4.80 -11.44
CA LYS A 188 -13.04 -6.14 -11.97
C LYS A 188 -12.28 -6.49 -13.26
N LYS A 189 -11.69 -5.49 -13.94
CA LYS A 189 -10.80 -5.70 -15.09
C LYS A 189 -9.31 -5.61 -14.72
N ASP A 190 -9.00 -5.71 -13.43
CA ASP A 190 -7.62 -5.72 -12.94
C ASP A 190 -6.90 -6.98 -13.43
N ASN A 191 -5.94 -6.80 -14.33
CA ASN A 191 -5.14 -7.86 -14.96
C ASN A 191 -3.82 -8.13 -14.21
N ILE A 192 -3.50 -7.33 -13.20
CA ILE A 192 -2.31 -7.48 -12.35
C ILE A 192 -2.67 -8.22 -11.07
N VAL A 193 -3.68 -7.71 -10.36
CA VAL A 193 -4.21 -8.31 -9.13
C VAL A 193 -5.63 -8.78 -9.40
N GLU A 194 -5.77 -10.06 -9.73
CA GLU A 194 -7.05 -10.64 -10.12
C GLU A 194 -8.10 -10.51 -9.01
N TYR A 195 -9.21 -9.79 -9.30
CA TYR A 195 -10.23 -9.50 -8.29
C TYR A 195 -10.83 -10.77 -7.67
N LYS A 196 -11.02 -11.84 -8.44
CA LYS A 196 -11.57 -13.11 -7.95
C LYS A 196 -10.67 -13.78 -6.91
N LYS A 197 -9.34 -13.76 -7.13
CA LYS A 197 -8.37 -14.28 -6.16
C LYS A 197 -8.38 -13.45 -4.87
N ASN A 198 -8.43 -12.13 -4.98
CA ASN A 198 -8.57 -11.26 -3.82
C ASN A 198 -9.87 -11.54 -3.08
N GLN A 199 -11.00 -11.60 -3.79
CA GLN A 199 -12.29 -11.90 -3.19
C GLN A 199 -12.24 -13.23 -2.40
N GLN A 200 -11.76 -14.31 -3.01
CA GLN A 200 -11.61 -15.62 -2.35
C GLN A 200 -10.73 -15.55 -1.10
N PHE A 201 -9.61 -14.81 -1.15
CA PHE A 201 -8.75 -14.62 0.01
C PHE A 201 -9.48 -13.93 1.15
N PHE A 202 -10.14 -12.79 0.90
CA PHE A 202 -10.81 -12.03 1.95
C PHE A 202 -12.05 -12.76 2.48
N GLU A 203 -12.82 -13.43 1.65
CA GLU A 203 -13.95 -14.27 2.08
C GLU A 203 -13.47 -15.42 2.98
N LYS A 204 -12.36 -16.08 2.63
CA LYS A 204 -11.79 -17.19 3.40
C LYS A 204 -11.26 -16.77 4.77
N TYR A 205 -10.57 -15.63 4.86
CA TYR A 205 -9.80 -15.27 6.04
C TYR A 205 -10.40 -14.15 6.89
N TYR A 206 -11.24 -13.30 6.32
CA TYR A 206 -11.81 -12.15 7.04
C TYR A 206 -13.30 -12.28 7.32
N ASN A 207 -13.97 -13.32 6.77
CA ASN A 207 -15.41 -13.53 6.97
C ASN A 207 -16.19 -12.21 6.74
N ASN A 208 -16.91 -11.74 7.80
CA ASN A 208 -17.69 -10.50 7.74
C ASN A 208 -16.88 -9.24 8.11
N LYS A 209 -15.54 -9.34 8.25
CA LYS A 209 -14.68 -8.21 8.58
C LYS A 209 -14.09 -7.52 7.35
N HIS A 210 -14.71 -7.65 6.20
CA HIS A 210 -14.29 -6.98 4.97
C HIS A 210 -15.50 -6.46 4.19
N ARG A 211 -15.30 -5.37 3.44
CA ARG A 211 -16.27 -4.83 2.50
C ARG A 211 -15.57 -4.48 1.21
N PHE A 212 -16.11 -4.95 0.07
CA PHE A 212 -15.63 -4.60 -1.26
C PHE A 212 -16.42 -3.46 -1.88
N TYR A 213 -15.68 -2.54 -2.50
CA TYR A 213 -16.17 -1.52 -3.42
C TYR A 213 -15.64 -1.85 -4.81
N TYR A 214 -16.49 -2.42 -5.65
CA TYR A 214 -16.10 -2.86 -7.00
C TYR A 214 -16.28 -1.76 -8.03
N PHE A 215 -15.30 -1.69 -8.94
CA PHE A 215 -15.35 -0.90 -10.16
C PHE A 215 -15.43 -1.86 -11.35
N GLU A 216 -16.56 -1.91 -12.05
CA GLU A 216 -16.84 -2.90 -13.09
C GLU A 216 -15.85 -2.86 -14.25
N ASN A 217 -15.38 -1.64 -14.62
CA ASN A 217 -14.54 -1.42 -15.79
C ASN A 217 -13.09 -1.03 -15.44
N ALA A 218 -12.73 -0.90 -14.18
CA ALA A 218 -11.40 -0.47 -13.77
C ALA A 218 -10.35 -1.56 -13.92
N ASP A 219 -9.19 -1.18 -14.46
CA ASP A 219 -7.95 -1.92 -14.44
C ASP A 219 -7.22 -1.74 -13.07
N HIS A 220 -5.99 -2.28 -12.96
CA HIS A 220 -5.17 -2.13 -11.76
C HIS A 220 -4.83 -0.66 -11.43
N ARG A 221 -4.70 0.18 -12.44
CA ARG A 221 -4.27 1.57 -12.30
C ARG A 221 -5.42 2.56 -12.13
N PHE A 222 -6.66 2.12 -12.38
CA PHE A 222 -7.86 2.97 -12.33
C PHE A 222 -7.71 4.23 -13.21
N LYS A 223 -7.46 4.01 -14.51
CA LYS A 223 -7.12 5.09 -15.45
C LYS A 223 -8.31 5.75 -16.14
N ASN A 224 -9.50 5.16 -16.03
CA ASN A 224 -10.66 5.72 -16.72
C ASN A 224 -11.11 7.00 -16.03
N ALA A 225 -11.72 7.89 -16.81
CA ALA A 225 -12.25 9.15 -16.33
C ALA A 225 -13.25 8.92 -15.17
N GLY A 226 -13.14 9.70 -14.11
CA GLY A 226 -14.01 9.63 -12.93
C GLY A 226 -13.68 8.51 -11.92
N GLU A 227 -12.75 7.61 -12.23
CA GLU A 227 -12.39 6.53 -11.29
C GLU A 227 -11.60 7.05 -10.08
N LEU A 228 -10.71 8.01 -10.30
CA LEU A 228 -9.94 8.64 -9.23
C LEU A 228 -10.86 9.39 -8.26
N GLU A 229 -11.76 10.20 -8.79
CA GLU A 229 -12.75 10.96 -8.03
C GLU A 229 -13.63 10.03 -7.20
N LYS A 230 -14.10 8.93 -7.80
CA LYS A 230 -14.90 7.93 -7.09
C LYS A 230 -14.12 7.20 -6.00
N ILE A 231 -12.82 6.94 -6.17
CA ILE A 231 -11.95 6.39 -5.11
C ILE A 231 -11.89 7.37 -3.94
N VAL A 232 -11.71 8.66 -4.22
CA VAL A 232 -11.67 9.71 -3.18
C VAL A 232 -13.00 9.81 -2.45
N GLU A 233 -14.14 9.76 -3.14
CA GLU A 233 -15.48 9.74 -2.54
C GLU A 233 -15.67 8.54 -1.61
N ILE A 234 -15.30 7.32 -2.06
CA ILE A 234 -15.36 6.12 -1.24
C ILE A 234 -14.44 6.23 -0.02
N ALA A 235 -13.21 6.70 -0.21
CA ALA A 235 -12.28 6.89 0.91
C ALA A 235 -12.83 7.87 1.94
N LYS A 236 -13.43 8.97 1.50
CA LYS A 236 -14.12 9.95 2.36
C LYS A 236 -15.30 9.30 3.11
N GLU A 237 -16.20 8.58 2.41
CA GLU A 237 -17.33 7.88 3.05
C GLU A 237 -16.87 6.95 4.18
N ILE A 238 -15.77 6.24 3.99
CA ILE A 238 -15.23 5.29 4.97
C ILE A 238 -14.57 5.99 6.15
N LEU A 239 -13.82 7.06 5.87
CA LEU A 239 -12.99 7.74 6.87
C LEU A 239 -13.82 8.68 7.78
N MET A 240 -14.93 9.16 7.31
CA MET A 240 -15.87 10.00 8.08
C MET A 240 -16.94 9.17 8.76
#